data_122a473dded7f39d1b47f46e294a20d0
#
_entry.id   122a473dded7f39d1b47f46e294a20d0
#
_cell.length_a   1.000
_cell.length_b   1.000
_cell.length_c   1.000
_cell.angle_alpha   90.00
_cell.angle_beta   90.00
_cell.angle_gamma   90.00
#
_symmetry.space_group_name_H-M   'P 1'
#
loop_
_entity.id
_entity.type
_entity.pdbx_description
1 polymer ?
#
loop_
_entity_poly.entity_id
_entity_poly.type
_entity_poly.pdbx_seq_one_letter_code
_entity_poly.pdbx_strand_id
1 'polypeptide(L)'
;MAANQTKLIGLGVGAILAISAAPMYAAAPHPRADTLKTEARNFVKIISGDKRKSQTYCKIVELNDQIDEKEDPIDARKLKKKRDKLEEKLGRKYIALVAGVMNIDRDSRDYRAIASILEPLDKLCMAIKNQHRRRTREEHQRRVPEE
;
A
#
# COMPACT_ATOMS: atom_id res chain seq x y z
N MET A 1 44.86 19.24 46.93
CA MET A 1 45.58 20.49 46.68
C MET A 1 45.02 21.12 45.41
N ALA A 2 44.45 22.25 45.68
CA ALA A 2 44.43 23.51 44.97
C ALA A 2 43.75 23.49 43.59
N ALA A 3 42.57 24.03 43.45
CA ALA A 3 42.23 25.47 43.32
C ALA A 3 42.64 26.00 41.96
N ASN A 4 41.81 26.55 41.22
CA ASN A 4 41.22 27.88 41.10
C ASN A 4 40.91 28.12 39.62
N GLN A 5 39.95 28.72 39.26
CA GLN A 5 39.31 30.02 39.24
C GLN A 5 38.75 30.33 37.87
N THR A 6 37.49 30.56 37.84
CA THR A 6 36.74 31.74 37.39
C THR A 6 37.41 32.65 36.34
N LYS A 7 36.78 32.85 35.17
CA LYS A 7 36.50 34.21 34.70
C LYS A 7 35.30 34.28 33.77
N LEU A 8 34.32 35.03 34.22
CA LEU A 8 33.23 35.69 33.49
C LEU A 8 33.81 36.67 32.50
N ILE A 9 33.10 36.96 31.43
CA ILE A 9 32.70 38.27 30.85
C ILE A 9 32.49 38.10 29.37
N GLY A 10 31.34 38.55 28.93
CA GLY A 10 31.12 38.89 27.50
C GLY A 10 29.66 38.83 27.07
N LEU A 11 28.89 39.88 27.46
CA LEU A 11 27.59 40.19 26.86
C LEU A 11 27.68 40.30 25.34
N GLY A 12 26.81 39.59 24.65
CA GLY A 12 26.56 39.77 23.22
C GLY A 12 25.09 39.54 22.93
N VAL A 13 24.30 40.60 23.12
CA VAL A 13 22.88 40.67 22.70
C VAL A 13 22.83 40.62 21.17
N GLY A 14 22.24 39.59 20.64
CA GLY A 14 21.98 39.43 19.23
C GLY A 14 20.73 38.56 19.02
N ALA A 15 19.56 39.16 19.26
CA ALA A 15 18.29 38.53 18.93
C ALA A 15 18.09 38.54 17.40
N ILE A 16 18.40 37.43 16.78
CA ILE A 16 17.92 37.17 15.40
C ILE A 16 16.75 36.19 15.54
N LEU A 17 15.55 36.77 15.58
CA LEU A 17 14.30 36.02 15.37
C LEU A 17 14.27 35.57 13.90
N ALA A 18 14.88 34.41 13.62
CA ALA A 18 14.62 33.71 12.40
C ALA A 18 13.22 33.09 12.52
N ILE A 19 12.22 33.80 12.06
CA ILE A 19 10.90 33.27 11.79
C ILE A 19 11.06 32.26 10.64
N SER A 20 11.36 31.02 10.97
CA SER A 20 11.26 29.89 10.05
C SER A 20 9.77 29.71 9.78
N ALA A 21 9.28 30.35 8.71
CA ALA A 21 8.03 30.01 8.08
C ALA A 21 8.21 28.59 7.50
N ALA A 22 8.04 27.57 8.34
CA ALA A 22 7.85 26.22 7.86
C ALA A 22 6.63 26.24 6.94
N PRO A 23 6.74 25.77 5.68
CA PRO A 23 5.55 25.61 4.86
C PRO A 23 4.63 24.68 5.63
N MET A 24 3.49 25.19 6.08
CA MET A 24 2.38 24.36 6.51
C MET A 24 1.96 23.55 5.27
N TYR A 25 2.53 22.38 5.12
CA TYR A 25 1.88 21.34 4.33
C TYR A 25 0.55 21.10 5.03
N ALA A 26 -0.49 21.71 4.50
CA ALA A 26 -1.85 21.40 4.89
C ALA A 26 -2.01 19.91 4.64
N ALA A 27 -1.96 19.12 5.70
CA ALA A 27 -2.25 17.70 5.63
C ALA A 27 -3.62 17.59 4.98
N ALA A 28 -3.68 16.96 3.81
CA ALA A 28 -4.95 16.73 3.12
C ALA A 28 -5.90 16.09 4.15
N PRO A 29 -7.14 16.59 4.26
CA PRO A 29 -8.08 16.08 5.26
C PRO A 29 -8.22 14.57 5.03
N HIS A 30 -7.91 13.78 6.06
CA HIS A 30 -8.06 12.34 6.00
C HIS A 30 -9.53 12.03 5.69
N PRO A 31 -9.82 11.26 4.65
CA PRO A 31 -11.19 10.89 4.34
C PRO A 31 -11.82 10.23 5.56
N ARG A 32 -13.04 10.64 5.93
CA ARG A 32 -13.76 10.03 7.04
C ARG A 32 -13.93 8.53 6.78
N ALA A 33 -13.88 7.72 7.81
CA ALA A 33 -13.98 6.27 7.70
C ALA A 33 -15.21 5.80 6.90
N ASP A 34 -16.33 6.50 7.01
CA ASP A 34 -17.55 6.19 6.25
C ASP A 34 -17.39 6.45 4.74
N THR A 35 -16.65 7.48 4.36
CA THR A 35 -16.28 7.74 2.96
C THR A 35 -15.45 6.57 2.42
N LEU A 36 -14.43 6.13 3.17
CA LEU A 36 -13.59 4.99 2.76
C LEU A 36 -14.38 3.68 2.66
N LYS A 37 -15.33 3.43 3.56
CA LYS A 37 -16.23 2.25 3.46
C LYS A 37 -17.06 2.29 2.18
N THR A 38 -17.55 3.47 1.81
CA THR A 38 -18.31 3.65 0.57
C THR A 38 -17.44 3.47 -0.66
N GLU A 39 -16.24 4.03 -0.65
CA GLU A 39 -15.25 3.87 -1.72
C GLU A 39 -14.82 2.41 -1.87
N ALA A 40 -14.60 1.69 -0.76
CA ALA A 40 -14.28 0.26 -0.76
C ALA A 40 -15.40 -0.57 -1.41
N ARG A 41 -16.68 -0.33 -1.07
CA ARG A 41 -17.82 -1.02 -1.71
C ARG A 41 -17.88 -0.76 -3.22
N ASN A 42 -17.70 0.49 -3.63
CA ASN A 42 -17.67 0.87 -5.03
C ASN A 42 -16.50 0.22 -5.76
N PHE A 43 -15.34 0.16 -5.12
CA PHE A 43 -14.15 -0.48 -5.67
C PHE A 43 -14.38 -1.98 -5.88
N VAL A 44 -14.91 -2.70 -4.87
CA VAL A 44 -15.26 -4.13 -4.99
C VAL A 44 -16.18 -4.35 -6.19
N LYS A 45 -17.24 -3.55 -6.33
CA LYS A 45 -18.17 -3.64 -7.45
C LYS A 45 -17.51 -3.45 -8.81
N ILE A 46 -16.61 -2.46 -8.92
CA ILE A 46 -15.89 -2.16 -10.16
C ILE A 46 -14.92 -3.28 -10.52
N ILE A 47 -14.16 -3.78 -9.54
CA ILE A 47 -13.18 -4.85 -9.78
C ILE A 47 -13.87 -6.17 -10.11
N SER A 48 -14.89 -6.56 -9.36
CA SER A 48 -15.62 -7.82 -9.59
C SER A 48 -16.40 -7.83 -10.91
N GLY A 49 -16.82 -6.65 -11.40
CA GLY A 49 -17.55 -6.50 -12.65
C GLY A 49 -16.68 -6.47 -13.93
N ASP A 50 -15.36 -6.35 -13.79
CA ASP A 50 -14.44 -6.24 -14.93
C ASP A 50 -13.29 -7.26 -14.81
N LYS A 51 -13.29 -8.25 -15.72
CA LYS A 51 -12.29 -9.32 -15.72
C LYS A 51 -10.84 -8.81 -15.81
N ARG A 52 -10.58 -7.75 -16.60
CA ARG A 52 -9.22 -7.21 -16.76
C ARG A 52 -8.76 -6.52 -15.47
N LYS A 53 -9.66 -5.77 -14.84
CA LYS A 53 -9.38 -5.12 -13.55
C LYS A 53 -9.19 -6.15 -12.45
N SER A 54 -10.00 -7.21 -12.41
CA SER A 54 -9.84 -8.32 -11.46
C SER A 54 -8.46 -8.95 -11.58
N GLN A 55 -8.03 -9.28 -12.81
CA GLN A 55 -6.70 -9.85 -13.06
C GLN A 55 -5.59 -8.89 -12.66
N THR A 56 -5.74 -7.59 -12.95
CA THR A 56 -4.75 -6.57 -12.57
C THR A 56 -4.65 -6.45 -11.05
N TYR A 57 -5.78 -6.38 -10.35
CA TYR A 57 -5.82 -6.33 -8.89
C TYR A 57 -5.17 -7.55 -8.25
N CYS A 58 -5.54 -8.75 -8.69
CA CYS A 58 -4.97 -9.98 -8.15
C CYS A 58 -3.46 -10.11 -8.41
N LYS A 59 -2.97 -9.54 -9.53
CA LYS A 59 -1.53 -9.46 -9.78
C LYS A 59 -0.82 -8.49 -8.85
N ILE A 60 -1.47 -7.39 -8.44
CA ILE A 60 -0.93 -6.47 -7.41
C ILE A 60 -0.82 -7.18 -6.07
N VAL A 61 -1.87 -7.91 -5.65
CA VAL A 61 -1.85 -8.71 -4.41
C VAL A 61 -0.69 -9.71 -4.44
N GLU A 62 -0.55 -10.48 -5.52
CA GLU A 62 0.56 -11.44 -5.67
C GLU A 62 1.94 -10.76 -5.60
N LEU A 63 2.09 -9.56 -6.18
CA LEU A 63 3.34 -8.82 -6.12
C LEU A 63 3.63 -8.30 -4.70
N ASN A 64 2.61 -7.91 -3.93
CA ASN A 64 2.80 -7.52 -2.53
C ASN A 64 3.31 -8.70 -1.70
N ASP A 65 2.70 -9.89 -1.82
CA ASP A 65 3.18 -11.10 -1.15
C ASP A 65 4.65 -11.38 -1.52
N GLN A 66 4.99 -11.29 -2.81
CA GLN A 66 6.37 -11.50 -3.28
C GLN A 66 7.35 -10.44 -2.76
N ILE A 67 6.92 -9.19 -2.58
CA ILE A 67 7.76 -8.11 -2.03
C ILE A 67 8.04 -8.38 -0.56
N ASP A 68 7.04 -8.81 0.19
CA ASP A 68 7.16 -9.08 1.64
C ASP A 68 8.05 -10.30 1.92
N GLU A 69 8.11 -11.26 0.99
CA GLU A 69 8.98 -12.45 1.07
C GLU A 69 10.44 -12.18 0.65
N LYS A 70 10.75 -11.02 0.04
CA LYS A 70 12.10 -10.73 -0.48
C LYS A 70 12.98 -10.09 0.57
N GLU A 71 14.09 -10.76 0.86
CA GLU A 71 15.17 -10.22 1.70
C GLU A 71 16.07 -9.24 0.93
N ASP A 72 16.25 -9.47 -0.39
CA ASP A 72 17.08 -8.58 -1.23
C ASP A 72 16.33 -7.28 -1.60
N PRO A 73 16.87 -6.12 -1.18
CA PRO A 73 16.25 -4.83 -1.46
C PRO A 73 16.23 -4.45 -2.95
N ILE A 74 17.15 -4.99 -3.76
CA ILE A 74 17.21 -4.71 -5.20
C ILE A 74 16.06 -5.41 -5.91
N ASP A 75 15.82 -6.68 -5.59
CA ASP A 75 14.72 -7.43 -6.17
C ASP A 75 13.36 -6.92 -5.67
N ALA A 76 13.25 -6.56 -4.40
CA ALA A 76 12.07 -5.91 -3.87
C ALA A 76 11.74 -4.60 -4.62
N ARG A 77 12.74 -3.78 -4.98
CA ARG A 77 12.54 -2.55 -5.77
C ARG A 77 12.01 -2.83 -7.18
N LYS A 78 12.50 -3.90 -7.84
CA LYS A 78 11.99 -4.30 -9.17
C LYS A 78 10.52 -4.69 -9.11
N LEU A 79 10.13 -5.45 -8.09
CA LEU A 79 8.74 -5.86 -7.87
C LEU A 79 7.85 -4.65 -7.55
N LYS A 80 8.31 -3.73 -6.70
CA LYS A 80 7.59 -2.47 -6.38
C LYS A 80 7.30 -1.67 -7.65
N LYS A 81 8.29 -1.48 -8.52
CA LYS A 81 8.07 -0.77 -9.81
C LYS A 81 7.03 -1.46 -10.70
N LYS A 82 6.99 -2.80 -10.70
CA LYS A 82 5.96 -3.55 -11.45
C LYS A 82 4.57 -3.35 -10.84
N ARG A 83 4.48 -3.40 -9.51
CA ARG A 83 3.25 -3.14 -8.78
C ARG A 83 2.71 -1.75 -9.06
N ASP A 84 3.54 -0.71 -8.92
CA ASP A 84 3.16 0.69 -9.11
C ASP A 84 2.56 0.93 -10.50
N LYS A 85 3.15 0.33 -11.56
CA LYS A 85 2.58 0.38 -12.93
C LYS A 85 1.20 -0.29 -13.04
N LEU A 86 0.93 -1.32 -12.25
CA LEU A 86 -0.38 -1.97 -12.23
C LEU A 86 -1.40 -1.14 -11.43
N GLU A 87 -0.97 -0.51 -10.35
CA GLU A 87 -1.78 0.43 -9.57
C GLU A 87 -2.24 1.62 -10.40
N GLU A 88 -1.34 2.18 -11.22
CA GLU A 88 -1.69 3.24 -12.18
C GLU A 88 -2.79 2.79 -13.17
N LYS A 89 -2.78 1.52 -13.62
CA LYS A 89 -3.81 0.96 -14.50
C LYS A 89 -5.18 0.82 -13.80
N LEU A 90 -5.20 0.57 -12.49
CA LEU A 90 -6.45 0.58 -11.71
C LEU A 90 -6.96 1.99 -11.45
N GLY A 91 -6.07 2.99 -11.54
CA GLY A 91 -6.40 4.40 -11.51
C GLY A 91 -6.36 5.05 -10.14
N ARG A 92 -6.52 6.37 -10.14
CA ARG A 92 -6.36 7.22 -8.95
C ARG A 92 -7.27 6.85 -7.79
N LYS A 93 -8.48 6.35 -8.05
CA LYS A 93 -9.42 5.94 -6.99
C LYS A 93 -8.89 4.77 -6.18
N TYR A 94 -8.23 3.82 -6.83
CA TYR A 94 -7.56 2.71 -6.14
C TYR A 94 -6.43 3.23 -5.24
N ILE A 95 -5.55 4.06 -5.80
CA ILE A 95 -4.41 4.61 -5.06
C ILE A 95 -4.90 5.42 -3.84
N ALA A 96 -5.93 6.24 -4.01
CA ALA A 96 -6.52 7.01 -2.92
C ALA A 96 -7.16 6.12 -1.84
N LEU A 97 -7.86 5.05 -2.23
CA LEU A 97 -8.43 4.07 -1.30
C LEU A 97 -7.33 3.38 -0.48
N VAL A 98 -6.27 2.88 -1.13
CA VAL A 98 -5.13 2.23 -0.45
C VAL A 98 -4.46 3.19 0.52
N ALA A 99 -4.16 4.42 0.09
CA ALA A 99 -3.57 5.44 0.95
C ALA A 99 -4.48 5.79 2.14
N GLY A 100 -5.80 5.89 1.92
CA GLY A 100 -6.77 6.12 2.99
C GLY A 100 -6.80 4.99 4.01
N VAL A 101 -6.80 3.74 3.56
CA VAL A 101 -6.80 2.56 4.43
C VAL A 101 -5.50 2.44 5.23
N MET A 102 -4.35 2.76 4.63
CA MET A 102 -3.05 2.75 5.32
C MET A 102 -2.96 3.76 6.47
N ASN A 103 -3.76 4.81 6.43
CA ASN A 103 -3.81 5.85 7.47
C ASN A 103 -4.81 5.53 8.61
N ILE A 104 -5.53 4.42 8.54
CA ILE A 104 -6.43 3.97 9.61
C ILE A 104 -5.67 3.04 10.54
N ASP A 105 -5.90 3.21 11.84
CA ASP A 105 -5.40 2.28 12.84
C ASP A 105 -5.93 0.86 12.56
N ARG A 106 -5.02 -0.10 12.43
CA ARG A 106 -5.31 -1.51 12.08
C ARG A 106 -6.16 -2.21 13.14
N ASP A 107 -6.08 -1.80 14.38
CA ASP A 107 -6.84 -2.37 15.49
C ASP A 107 -8.23 -1.75 15.61
N SER A 108 -8.50 -0.70 14.83
CA SER A 108 -9.77 0.01 14.87
C SER A 108 -10.93 -0.80 14.32
N ARG A 109 -12.14 -0.47 14.78
CA ARG A 109 -13.39 -1.03 14.23
C ARG A 109 -13.57 -0.68 12.75
N ASP A 110 -13.12 0.52 12.34
CA ASP A 110 -13.25 1.00 10.96
C ASP A 110 -12.35 0.22 10.01
N TYR A 111 -11.11 -0.07 10.41
CA TYR A 111 -10.22 -0.90 9.60
C TYR A 111 -10.82 -2.29 9.37
N ARG A 112 -11.32 -2.94 10.43
CA ARG A 112 -11.96 -4.26 10.33
C ARG A 112 -13.20 -4.24 9.43
N ALA A 113 -14.00 -3.18 9.49
CA ALA A 113 -15.16 -3.03 8.63
C ALA A 113 -14.76 -2.87 7.15
N ILE A 114 -13.71 -2.12 6.84
CA ILE A 114 -13.20 -1.96 5.47
C ILE A 114 -12.58 -3.27 4.98
N ALA A 115 -11.79 -3.96 5.79
CA ALA A 115 -11.21 -5.26 5.46
C ALA A 115 -12.30 -6.28 5.11
N SER A 116 -13.39 -6.34 5.90
CA SER A 116 -14.55 -7.18 5.60
C SER A 116 -15.24 -6.83 4.28
N ILE A 117 -15.28 -5.54 3.90
CA ILE A 117 -15.83 -5.11 2.61
C ILE A 117 -14.94 -5.58 1.45
N LEU A 118 -13.62 -5.62 1.64
CA LEU A 118 -12.64 -6.02 0.63
C LEU A 118 -12.45 -7.54 0.51
N GLU A 119 -12.84 -8.32 1.52
CA GLU A 119 -12.71 -9.79 1.55
C GLU A 119 -13.20 -10.52 0.27
N PRO A 120 -14.31 -10.10 -0.38
CA PRO A 120 -14.73 -10.73 -1.64
C PRO A 120 -13.68 -10.69 -2.75
N LEU A 121 -12.78 -9.67 -2.75
CA LEU A 121 -11.70 -9.57 -3.73
C LEU A 121 -10.60 -10.60 -3.47
N ASP A 122 -10.32 -10.92 -2.21
CA ASP A 122 -9.35 -11.96 -1.85
C ASP A 122 -9.85 -13.34 -2.32
N LYS A 123 -11.13 -13.63 -2.11
CA LYS A 123 -11.78 -14.85 -2.61
C LYS A 123 -11.74 -14.92 -4.14
N LEU A 124 -11.96 -13.80 -4.82
CA LEU A 124 -11.87 -13.70 -6.27
C LEU A 124 -10.46 -14.01 -6.77
N CYS A 125 -9.43 -13.46 -6.11
CA CYS A 125 -8.04 -13.71 -6.47
C CYS A 125 -7.65 -15.17 -6.26
N MET A 126 -8.09 -15.80 -5.19
CA MET A 126 -7.89 -17.23 -4.96
C MET A 126 -8.54 -18.08 -6.05
N ALA A 127 -9.75 -17.74 -6.48
CA ALA A 127 -10.45 -18.43 -7.55
C ALA A 127 -9.71 -18.32 -8.89
N ILE A 128 -9.23 -17.12 -9.26
CA ILE A 128 -8.44 -16.88 -10.47
C ILE A 128 -7.13 -17.68 -10.43
N LYS A 129 -6.42 -17.68 -9.31
CA LYS A 129 -5.18 -18.45 -9.13
C LYS A 129 -5.40 -19.96 -9.31
N ASN A 130 -6.48 -20.48 -8.73
CA ASN A 130 -6.84 -21.88 -8.84
C ASN A 130 -7.22 -22.29 -10.28
N GLN A 131 -7.95 -21.44 -11.00
CA GLN A 131 -8.26 -21.66 -12.42
C GLN A 131 -7.00 -21.71 -13.28
N HIS A 132 -6.05 -20.83 -13.05
CA HIS A 132 -4.79 -20.82 -13.77
C HIS A 132 -4.00 -22.09 -13.54
N ARG A 133 -3.88 -22.53 -12.27
CA ARG A 133 -3.19 -23.79 -11.92
C ARG A 133 -3.82 -25.01 -12.59
N ARG A 134 -5.16 -25.08 -12.66
CA ARG A 134 -5.85 -26.20 -13.33
C ARG A 134 -5.53 -26.24 -14.82
N ARG A 135 -5.60 -25.08 -15.51
CA ARG A 135 -5.27 -25.01 -16.96
C ARG A 135 -3.83 -25.43 -17.24
N THR A 136 -2.88 -24.95 -16.46
CA THR A 136 -1.46 -25.31 -16.64
C THR A 136 -1.26 -26.82 -16.46
N ARG A 137 -1.95 -27.42 -15.50
CA ARG A 137 -1.87 -28.89 -15.26
C ARG A 137 -2.46 -29.68 -16.40
N GLU A 138 -3.62 -29.27 -16.93
CA GLU A 138 -4.26 -29.91 -18.08
C GLU A 138 -3.42 -29.78 -19.36
N GLU A 139 -2.80 -28.62 -19.59
CA GLU A 139 -1.88 -28.42 -20.71
C GLU A 139 -0.63 -29.31 -20.60
N HIS A 140 -0.11 -29.47 -19.40
CA HIS A 140 1.05 -30.35 -19.16
C HIS A 140 0.70 -31.81 -19.42
N GLN A 141 -0.46 -32.28 -18.96
CA GLN A 141 -0.93 -33.66 -19.20
C GLN A 141 -1.16 -33.95 -20.68
N ARG A 142 -1.61 -32.98 -21.47
CA ARG A 142 -1.79 -33.17 -22.93
C ARG A 142 -0.48 -33.23 -23.72
N ARG A 143 0.63 -32.73 -23.14
CA ARG A 143 1.94 -32.71 -23.81
C ARG A 143 2.82 -33.92 -23.51
N VAL A 144 2.45 -34.75 -22.53
CA VAL A 144 3.14 -36.00 -22.22
C VAL A 144 2.47 -37.09 -23.05
N PRO A 145 3.11 -37.60 -24.13
CA PRO A 145 2.59 -38.75 -24.85
C PRO A 145 2.65 -39.95 -23.94
N GLU A 146 1.60 -40.75 -23.92
CA GLU A 146 1.62 -42.09 -23.31
C GLU A 146 2.60 -42.94 -24.14
N GLU A 147 3.75 -43.31 -23.52
CA GLU A 147 4.67 -44.34 -24.05
C GLU A 147 4.09 -45.74 -23.84
#